data_5c8e202593ecf26f7c369f43cee07cd8
#
_entry.id   5c8e202593ecf26f7c369f43cee07cd8
#
_cell.length_a   1.000
_cell.length_b   1.000
_cell.length_c   1.000
_cell.angle_alpha   90.00
_cell.angle_beta   90.00
_cell.angle_gamma   90.00
#
_symmetry.space_group_name_H-M   'P 1'
#
loop_
_entity.id
_entity.type
_entity.pdbx_description
1 polymer ?
#
loop_
_entity_poly.entity_id
_entity_poly.type
_entity_poly.pdbx_seq_one_letter_code
_entity_poly.pdbx_strand_id
1 'polypeptide(L)'
;MAASRSGSPSSLAGAIDAVVAGHVSLDIAPTLRGPVALDPGRLVVVGPALISTGGVVCNTGLALHRLGVRVRLSGKVGADLLGRAVLEALGEHDQRLADDIAVVEGEATSYTIVINPPGFDRSFLHCAGVNRTFCADDVHPELLVGSRVFHFGYPPLMPAMYEDGGAELGRMFARVHAAGPATSLDLCAFDPDSAAGKADWAGVLATALPHVDLFAPSIDEVLYILDRPAHDQLRAGVSLAALVDRVRLVELSDILIGMGAAVVAIKLGQQGLYLRTAADRARTQAFADRLGLFAEAWSAREVFSPCFEAREVVATTGSGDCTIAGLLAGLLRGANPAEAATAATAVGAFSVEAADPTSAIPPWPRVAARIESGWPRMPVEIDLAGDVRAECDAAGTLTLSS
;
A
#
# COMPACT_ATOMS: atom_id res chain seq x y z
N MET A 1 11.34 -34.50 40.14
CA MET A 1 11.96 -33.18 40.29
C MET A 1 11.89 -32.47 38.93
N ALA A 2 10.88 -31.68 38.74
CA ALA A 2 10.69 -30.91 37.52
C ALA A 2 11.25 -29.50 37.76
N ALA A 3 12.26 -29.13 36.99
CA ALA A 3 12.84 -27.80 37.05
C ALA A 3 11.98 -26.84 36.21
N SER A 4 11.25 -25.97 36.89
CA SER A 4 10.57 -24.82 36.31
C SER A 4 11.61 -23.80 35.76
N ARG A 5 11.66 -23.65 34.45
CA ARG A 5 12.33 -22.50 33.84
C ARG A 5 11.36 -21.34 33.80
N SER A 6 11.42 -20.48 34.81
CA SER A 6 10.87 -19.15 34.79
C SER A 6 11.81 -18.23 33.95
N GLY A 7 11.59 -18.16 32.65
CA GLY A 7 12.17 -17.13 31.82
C GLY A 7 11.37 -15.86 31.99
N SER A 8 11.92 -14.85 32.64
CA SER A 8 11.39 -13.49 32.67
C SER A 8 11.33 -12.94 31.24
N PRO A 9 10.27 -12.21 30.82
CA PRO A 9 10.24 -11.58 29.53
C PRO A 9 11.34 -10.53 29.49
N SER A 10 12.31 -10.71 28.60
CA SER A 10 13.37 -9.73 28.36
C SER A 10 12.73 -8.45 27.84
N SER A 11 12.91 -7.37 28.59
CA SER A 11 12.54 -6.00 28.23
C SER A 11 13.38 -5.52 27.02
N LEU A 12 12.94 -5.84 25.80
CA LEU A 12 13.36 -5.18 24.57
C LEU A 12 12.23 -4.24 24.12
N ALA A 13 11.93 -3.25 24.96
CA ALA A 13 10.97 -2.20 24.68
C ALA A 13 11.63 -1.07 23.84
N GLY A 14 11.94 -1.33 22.58
CA GLY A 14 11.91 -0.28 21.58
C GLY A 14 10.48 -0.13 21.11
N ALA A 15 9.82 1.04 21.30
CA ALA A 15 8.45 1.24 20.83
C ALA A 15 8.36 0.94 19.32
N ILE A 16 7.39 0.14 18.90
CA ILE A 16 7.13 -0.16 17.48
C ILE A 16 6.51 1.09 16.83
N ASP A 17 6.97 1.47 15.65
CA ASP A 17 6.44 2.64 14.94
C ASP A 17 5.24 2.24 14.06
N ALA A 18 5.29 1.08 13.39
CA ALA A 18 4.26 0.64 12.47
C ALA A 18 3.99 -0.86 12.58
N VAL A 19 2.73 -1.23 12.37
CA VAL A 19 2.29 -2.62 12.10
C VAL A 19 1.75 -2.65 10.67
N VAL A 20 2.23 -3.58 9.86
CA VAL A 20 1.71 -3.83 8.50
C VAL A 20 1.05 -5.20 8.49
N ALA A 21 -0.25 -5.23 8.21
CA ALA A 21 -1.06 -6.44 8.23
C ALA A 21 -1.77 -6.69 6.89
N GLY A 22 -2.16 -7.92 6.62
CA GLY A 22 -2.94 -8.27 5.46
C GLY A 22 -2.32 -9.35 4.58
N HIS A 23 -2.38 -9.15 3.28
CA HIS A 23 -1.99 -10.14 2.28
C HIS A 23 -0.48 -10.39 2.25
N VAL A 24 -0.11 -11.69 2.30
CA VAL A 24 1.28 -12.18 2.13
C VAL A 24 1.28 -13.17 0.98
N SER A 25 2.24 -13.08 0.06
CA SER A 25 2.44 -14.06 -1.02
C SER A 25 3.91 -14.32 -1.31
N LEU A 26 4.17 -15.38 -2.07
CA LEU A 26 5.44 -15.59 -2.75
C LEU A 26 5.24 -15.30 -4.24
N ASP A 27 6.03 -14.40 -4.81
CA ASP A 27 5.97 -14.07 -6.22
C ASP A 27 7.04 -14.85 -7.00
N ILE A 28 6.63 -15.51 -8.08
CA ILE A 28 7.49 -16.29 -8.95
C ILE A 28 7.43 -15.68 -10.35
N ALA A 29 8.50 -15.01 -10.75
CA ALA A 29 8.59 -14.30 -12.03
C ALA A 29 9.62 -14.98 -12.96
N PRO A 30 9.20 -15.91 -13.84
CA PRO A 30 10.10 -16.50 -14.81
C PRO A 30 10.57 -15.45 -15.82
N THR A 31 11.86 -15.47 -16.18
CA THR A 31 12.38 -14.58 -17.23
C THR A 31 11.83 -14.99 -18.59
N LEU A 32 11.08 -14.09 -19.22
CA LEU A 32 10.48 -14.29 -20.53
C LEU A 32 11.28 -13.58 -21.63
N ARG A 33 11.32 -14.18 -22.83
CA ARG A 33 11.98 -13.59 -24.01
C ARG A 33 11.01 -12.87 -24.95
N GLY A 34 9.71 -12.96 -24.69
CA GLY A 34 8.63 -12.39 -25.49
C GLY A 34 7.26 -12.85 -24.97
N PRO A 35 6.17 -12.48 -25.63
CA PRO A 35 4.83 -12.89 -25.27
C PRO A 35 4.69 -14.41 -25.19
N VAL A 36 3.91 -14.87 -24.21
CA VAL A 36 3.66 -16.30 -23.98
C VAL A 36 2.17 -16.56 -24.16
N ALA A 37 1.84 -17.46 -25.08
CA ALA A 37 0.49 -18.00 -25.20
C ALA A 37 0.38 -19.30 -24.40
N LEU A 38 -0.69 -19.42 -23.61
CA LEU A 38 -1.01 -20.61 -22.82
C LEU A 38 -1.85 -21.60 -23.64
N ASP A 39 -1.29 -22.10 -24.75
CA ASP A 39 -1.99 -23.07 -25.61
C ASP A 39 -1.92 -24.46 -25.00
N PRO A 40 -3.01 -25.28 -25.08
CA PRO A 40 -3.00 -26.65 -24.58
C PRO A 40 -1.87 -27.48 -25.19
N GLY A 41 -1.09 -28.17 -24.35
CA GLY A 41 0.00 -29.07 -24.78
C GLY A 41 1.29 -28.37 -25.23
N ARG A 42 1.35 -27.04 -25.23
CA ARG A 42 2.56 -26.29 -25.60
C ARG A 42 3.56 -26.23 -24.46
N LEU A 43 4.80 -26.61 -24.71
CA LEU A 43 5.94 -26.34 -23.83
C LEU A 43 6.59 -25.01 -24.19
N VAL A 44 6.68 -24.11 -23.21
CA VAL A 44 7.38 -22.84 -23.36
C VAL A 44 8.66 -22.86 -22.51
N VAL A 45 9.81 -22.69 -23.16
CA VAL A 45 11.10 -22.60 -22.48
C VAL A 45 11.30 -21.16 -21.99
N VAL A 46 11.50 -21.01 -20.70
CA VAL A 46 11.73 -19.72 -20.01
C VAL A 46 13.14 -19.68 -19.41
N GLY A 47 13.60 -18.51 -18.97
CA GLY A 47 14.84 -18.34 -18.23
C GLY A 47 14.67 -18.57 -16.72
N PRO A 48 15.71 -18.28 -15.91
CA PRO A 48 15.64 -18.37 -14.45
C PRO A 48 14.47 -17.55 -13.90
N ALA A 49 13.83 -18.06 -12.85
CA ALA A 49 12.80 -17.33 -12.14
C ALA A 49 13.43 -16.41 -11.08
N LEU A 50 12.95 -15.16 -11.02
CA LEU A 50 13.09 -14.33 -9.82
C LEU A 50 12.02 -14.81 -8.83
N ILE A 51 12.43 -15.13 -7.60
CA ILE A 51 11.55 -15.47 -6.51
C ILE A 51 11.68 -14.35 -5.47
N SER A 52 10.57 -13.75 -5.09
CA SER A 52 10.52 -12.68 -4.09
C SER A 52 9.28 -12.84 -3.22
N THR A 53 9.30 -12.22 -2.05
CA THR A 53 8.06 -12.04 -1.28
C THR A 53 7.17 -11.00 -1.98
N GLY A 54 5.85 -11.19 -1.87
CA GLY A 54 4.84 -10.30 -2.42
C GLY A 54 3.71 -10.01 -1.43
N GLY A 55 2.78 -9.19 -1.87
CA GLY A 55 1.68 -8.70 -1.04
C GLY A 55 2.07 -7.50 -0.17
N VAL A 56 1.06 -6.78 0.31
CA VAL A 56 1.24 -5.53 1.06
C VAL A 56 2.14 -5.70 2.28
N VAL A 57 2.00 -6.82 3.01
CA VAL A 57 2.78 -7.06 4.25
C VAL A 57 4.26 -7.06 3.95
N CYS A 58 4.68 -7.76 2.90
CA CYS A 58 6.08 -7.82 2.52
C CYS A 58 6.53 -6.51 1.83
N ASN A 59 5.79 -6.02 0.84
CA ASN A 59 6.22 -4.87 0.05
C ASN A 59 6.27 -3.59 0.89
N THR A 60 5.15 -3.21 1.53
CA THR A 60 5.10 -2.01 2.38
C THR A 60 5.96 -2.19 3.64
N GLY A 61 5.93 -3.40 4.24
CA GLY A 61 6.67 -3.69 5.46
C GLY A 61 8.19 -3.64 5.27
N LEU A 62 8.73 -4.31 4.23
CA LEU A 62 10.16 -4.27 3.92
C LEU A 62 10.60 -2.87 3.50
N ALA A 63 9.77 -2.14 2.72
CA ALA A 63 10.06 -0.74 2.37
C ALA A 63 10.17 0.14 3.62
N LEU A 64 9.24 0.05 4.56
CA LEU A 64 9.30 0.75 5.85
C LEU A 64 10.55 0.37 6.66
N HIS A 65 10.85 -0.93 6.74
CA HIS A 65 12.05 -1.42 7.43
C HIS A 65 13.32 -0.81 6.83
N ARG A 66 13.46 -0.82 5.49
CA ARG A 66 14.63 -0.22 4.79
C ARG A 66 14.73 1.29 5.00
N LEU A 67 13.59 1.97 5.13
CA LEU A 67 13.54 3.39 5.50
C LEU A 67 13.89 3.67 6.97
N GLY A 68 14.16 2.62 7.75
CA GLY A 68 14.55 2.73 9.17
C GLY A 68 13.37 2.88 10.14
N VAL A 69 12.15 2.51 9.71
CA VAL A 69 10.97 2.42 10.59
C VAL A 69 10.99 1.07 11.32
N ARG A 70 10.71 1.06 12.62
CA ARG A 70 10.57 -0.16 13.41
C ARG A 70 9.18 -0.75 13.13
N VAL A 71 9.15 -1.80 12.31
CA VAL A 71 7.92 -2.40 11.80
C VAL A 71 7.74 -3.82 12.35
N ARG A 72 6.48 -4.20 12.61
CA ARG A 72 6.03 -5.59 12.78
C ARG A 72 5.14 -5.98 11.61
N LEU A 73 5.27 -7.21 11.15
CA LEU A 73 4.52 -7.75 10.01
C LEU A 73 3.50 -8.77 10.52
N SER A 74 2.24 -8.65 10.11
CA SER A 74 1.17 -9.56 10.51
C SER A 74 0.46 -10.11 9.29
N GLY A 75 0.52 -11.41 9.11
CA GLY A 75 -0.07 -12.12 7.99
C GLY A 75 -0.07 -13.61 8.22
N LYS A 76 -0.47 -14.38 7.21
CA LYS A 76 -0.53 -15.84 7.27
C LYS A 76 0.24 -16.48 6.12
N VAL A 77 0.90 -17.60 6.41
CA VAL A 77 1.46 -18.53 5.42
C VAL A 77 1.03 -19.95 5.76
N GLY A 78 1.00 -20.85 4.80
CA GLY A 78 0.78 -22.27 5.04
C GLY A 78 2.03 -22.95 5.59
N ALA A 79 1.85 -24.10 6.25
CA ALA A 79 2.96 -24.95 6.71
C ALA A 79 3.58 -25.74 5.54
N ASP A 80 3.84 -25.12 4.42
CA ASP A 80 4.34 -25.71 3.17
C ASP A 80 5.71 -25.17 2.76
N LEU A 81 6.19 -25.56 1.57
CA LEU A 81 7.48 -25.11 1.05
C LEU A 81 7.49 -23.59 0.77
N LEU A 82 6.39 -23.05 0.23
CA LEU A 82 6.30 -21.64 -0.12
C LEU A 82 6.24 -20.76 1.14
N GLY A 83 5.54 -21.21 2.19
CA GLY A 83 5.52 -20.54 3.48
C GLY A 83 6.89 -20.44 4.12
N ARG A 84 7.66 -21.55 4.10
CA ARG A 84 9.05 -21.52 4.57
C ARG A 84 9.92 -20.54 3.76
N ALA A 85 9.74 -20.50 2.44
CA ALA A 85 10.49 -19.56 1.58
C ALA A 85 10.15 -18.10 1.90
N VAL A 86 8.88 -17.77 2.18
CA VAL A 86 8.47 -16.42 2.64
C VAL A 86 9.15 -16.05 3.96
N LEU A 87 9.09 -16.94 4.96
CA LEU A 87 9.69 -16.69 6.28
C LEU A 87 11.21 -16.54 6.22
N GLU A 88 11.87 -17.37 5.41
CA GLU A 88 13.32 -17.29 5.19
C GLU A 88 13.69 -15.96 4.53
N ALA A 89 12.99 -15.56 3.46
CA ALA A 89 13.24 -14.31 2.76
C ALA A 89 13.02 -13.07 3.65
N LEU A 90 12.00 -13.08 4.53
CA LEU A 90 11.83 -12.02 5.52
C LEU A 90 12.98 -12.01 6.54
N GLY A 91 13.39 -13.19 7.01
CA GLY A 91 14.48 -13.38 7.96
C GLY A 91 15.86 -12.94 7.44
N GLU A 92 16.09 -12.97 6.13
CA GLU A 92 17.32 -12.42 5.51
C GLU A 92 17.46 -10.89 5.72
N HIS A 93 16.35 -10.17 5.85
CA HIS A 93 16.37 -8.74 6.16
C HIS A 93 16.50 -8.47 7.66
N ASP A 94 15.67 -9.10 8.46
CA ASP A 94 15.70 -9.10 9.93
C ASP A 94 14.84 -10.27 10.42
N GLN A 95 15.37 -11.16 11.23
CA GLN A 95 14.65 -12.34 11.73
C GLN A 95 13.34 -11.97 12.43
N ARG A 96 13.30 -10.81 13.10
CA ARG A 96 12.09 -10.33 13.79
C ARG A 96 10.92 -10.01 12.86
N LEU A 97 11.15 -9.82 11.55
CA LEU A 97 10.09 -9.57 10.58
C LEU A 97 9.20 -10.78 10.34
N ALA A 98 9.69 -11.99 10.63
CA ALA A 98 8.93 -13.22 10.49
C ALA A 98 8.17 -13.62 11.77
N ASP A 99 8.45 -13.00 12.93
CA ASP A 99 7.97 -13.46 14.26
C ASP A 99 6.45 -13.47 14.39
N ASP A 100 5.74 -12.53 13.71
CA ASP A 100 4.30 -12.38 13.80
C ASP A 100 3.56 -12.86 12.54
N ILE A 101 4.24 -13.58 11.66
CA ILE A 101 3.62 -14.28 10.53
C ILE A 101 3.12 -15.63 11.01
N ALA A 102 1.80 -15.80 11.01
CA ALA A 102 1.19 -17.06 11.45
C ALA A 102 1.39 -18.19 10.43
N VAL A 103 1.82 -19.37 10.89
CA VAL A 103 1.94 -20.57 10.08
C VAL A 103 0.73 -21.44 10.28
N VAL A 104 -0.05 -21.70 9.23
CA VAL A 104 -1.32 -22.43 9.30
C VAL A 104 -1.18 -23.82 8.71
N GLU A 105 -1.45 -24.84 9.53
CA GLU A 105 -1.43 -26.24 9.10
C GLU A 105 -2.62 -26.57 8.19
N GLY A 106 -2.36 -27.34 7.14
CA GLY A 106 -3.40 -27.84 6.24
C GLY A 106 -3.91 -26.84 5.21
N GLU A 107 -3.41 -25.58 5.21
CA GLU A 107 -3.69 -24.57 4.20
C GLU A 107 -2.45 -24.29 3.35
N ALA A 108 -2.68 -23.91 2.07
CA ALA A 108 -1.59 -23.57 1.16
C ALA A 108 -1.18 -22.10 1.32
N THR A 109 0.11 -21.83 1.20
CA THR A 109 0.63 -20.46 1.11
C THR A 109 0.14 -19.79 -0.18
N SER A 110 -0.21 -18.52 -0.10
CA SER A 110 -0.50 -17.70 -1.28
C SER A 110 0.72 -17.55 -2.16
N TYR A 111 0.52 -17.58 -3.48
CA TYR A 111 1.58 -17.30 -4.45
C TYR A 111 1.04 -16.62 -5.69
N THR A 112 1.92 -15.92 -6.39
CA THR A 112 1.62 -15.31 -7.69
C THR A 112 2.68 -15.74 -8.72
N ILE A 113 2.25 -16.25 -9.87
CA ILE A 113 3.13 -16.37 -11.04
C ILE A 113 2.99 -15.09 -11.83
N VAL A 114 4.09 -14.32 -11.93
CA VAL A 114 4.14 -13.03 -12.63
C VAL A 114 4.61 -13.28 -14.06
N ILE A 115 3.73 -13.12 -15.03
CA ILE A 115 4.01 -13.21 -16.46
C ILE A 115 4.32 -11.81 -16.96
N ASN A 116 5.61 -11.50 -17.11
CA ASN A 116 6.10 -10.16 -17.48
C ASN A 116 6.94 -10.21 -18.76
N PRO A 117 6.32 -10.29 -19.96
CA PRO A 117 7.05 -10.31 -21.22
C PRO A 117 7.58 -8.92 -21.59
N PRO A 118 8.76 -8.80 -22.17
CA PRO A 118 9.34 -7.52 -22.61
C PRO A 118 8.39 -6.75 -23.55
N GLY A 119 8.15 -5.47 -23.26
CA GLY A 119 7.32 -4.59 -24.10
C GLY A 119 5.80 -4.75 -23.93
N PHE A 120 5.36 -5.57 -22.99
CA PHE A 120 3.94 -5.76 -22.68
C PHE A 120 3.71 -5.56 -21.18
N ASP A 121 2.50 -5.16 -20.81
CA ASP A 121 2.12 -5.14 -19.40
C ASP A 121 2.02 -6.58 -18.86
N ARG A 122 2.26 -6.72 -17.58
CA ARG A 122 2.31 -8.01 -16.88
C ARG A 122 0.91 -8.58 -16.65
N SER A 123 0.87 -9.92 -16.59
CA SER A 123 -0.31 -10.67 -16.16
C SER A 123 0.03 -11.50 -14.93
N PHE A 124 -0.98 -11.82 -14.13
CA PHE A 124 -0.81 -12.53 -12.87
C PHE A 124 -1.67 -13.77 -12.83
N LEU A 125 -1.08 -14.91 -12.43
CA LEU A 125 -1.82 -16.10 -12.02
C LEU A 125 -1.70 -16.19 -10.49
N HIS A 126 -2.77 -15.87 -9.80
CA HIS A 126 -2.78 -15.70 -8.35
C HIS A 126 -3.54 -16.81 -7.64
N CYS A 127 -2.96 -17.33 -6.56
CA CYS A 127 -3.59 -18.23 -5.60
C CYS A 127 -3.68 -17.51 -4.25
N ALA A 128 -4.89 -17.23 -3.77
CA ALA A 128 -5.09 -16.53 -2.51
C ALA A 128 -4.62 -17.35 -1.28
N GLY A 129 -4.63 -18.68 -1.38
CA GLY A 129 -4.17 -19.55 -0.28
C GLY A 129 -4.80 -19.20 1.05
N VAL A 130 -4.00 -19.27 2.11
CA VAL A 130 -4.40 -19.01 3.50
C VAL A 130 -4.89 -17.58 3.76
N ASN A 131 -4.62 -16.62 2.87
CA ASN A 131 -5.17 -15.25 3.01
C ASN A 131 -6.70 -15.23 2.93
N ARG A 132 -7.34 -16.27 2.36
CA ARG A 132 -8.79 -16.40 2.30
C ARG A 132 -9.46 -16.41 3.68
N THR A 133 -8.75 -16.90 4.68
CA THR A 133 -9.24 -17.08 6.07
C THR A 133 -8.69 -16.03 7.02
N PHE A 134 -7.97 -15.02 6.51
CA PHE A 134 -7.49 -13.92 7.35
C PHE A 134 -8.68 -13.11 7.87
N CYS A 135 -8.71 -12.86 9.17
CA CYS A 135 -9.81 -12.18 9.84
C CYS A 135 -9.30 -11.19 10.89
N ALA A 136 -10.20 -10.41 11.50
CA ALA A 136 -9.84 -9.41 12.51
C ALA A 136 -9.14 -10.02 13.73
N ASP A 137 -9.40 -11.29 14.06
CA ASP A 137 -8.79 -11.96 15.20
C ASP A 137 -7.33 -12.36 14.96
N ASP A 138 -6.88 -12.39 13.69
CA ASP A 138 -5.47 -12.56 13.32
C ASP A 138 -4.60 -11.33 13.64
N VAL A 139 -5.23 -10.17 13.84
CA VAL A 139 -4.54 -8.97 14.35
C VAL A 139 -4.58 -8.99 15.88
N HIS A 140 -3.56 -9.59 16.49
CA HIS A 140 -3.49 -9.71 17.95
C HIS A 140 -3.28 -8.35 18.62
N PRO A 141 -3.96 -8.05 19.76
CA PRO A 141 -3.83 -6.77 20.46
C PRO A 141 -2.39 -6.43 20.87
N GLU A 142 -1.55 -7.43 21.14
CA GLU A 142 -0.15 -7.26 21.52
C GLU A 142 0.70 -6.65 20.39
N LEU A 143 0.28 -6.81 19.14
CA LEU A 143 0.92 -6.18 17.98
C LEU A 143 0.76 -4.66 17.99
N LEU A 144 -0.37 -4.20 18.53
CA LEU A 144 -0.76 -2.78 18.50
C LEU A 144 -0.16 -1.97 19.65
N VAL A 145 0.38 -2.64 20.69
CA VAL A 145 0.91 -1.95 21.87
C VAL A 145 2.09 -1.08 21.49
N GLY A 146 1.92 0.25 21.68
CA GLY A 146 2.95 1.24 21.39
C GLY A 146 3.17 1.53 19.90
N SER A 147 2.41 0.91 19.00
CA SER A 147 2.44 1.27 17.57
C SER A 147 1.77 2.62 17.33
N ARG A 148 2.32 3.39 16.38
CA ARG A 148 1.78 4.70 15.97
C ARG A 148 0.91 4.60 14.73
N VAL A 149 1.19 3.60 13.86
CA VAL A 149 0.47 3.34 12.61
C VAL A 149 0.15 1.86 12.50
N PHE A 150 -1.06 1.55 12.07
CA PHE A 150 -1.47 0.26 11.55
C PHE A 150 -1.87 0.42 10.09
N HIS A 151 -1.23 -0.33 9.21
CA HIS A 151 -1.53 -0.37 7.79
C HIS A 151 -2.05 -1.74 7.39
N PHE A 152 -3.16 -1.78 6.65
CA PHE A 152 -3.74 -3.01 6.11
C PHE A 152 -3.95 -2.86 4.60
N GLY A 153 -3.67 -3.92 3.85
CA GLY A 153 -3.88 -3.85 2.41
C GLY A 153 -4.27 -5.17 1.76
N TYR A 154 -4.78 -5.00 0.54
CA TYR A 154 -5.21 -6.04 -0.39
C TYR A 154 -6.46 -6.82 0.05
N PRO A 155 -7.47 -6.19 0.70
CA PRO A 155 -8.72 -6.87 1.00
C PRO A 155 -9.40 -7.53 -0.23
N PRO A 156 -9.24 -7.05 -1.49
CA PRO A 156 -9.81 -7.75 -2.65
C PRO A 156 -9.28 -9.18 -2.88
N LEU A 157 -8.10 -9.51 -2.35
CA LEU A 157 -7.54 -10.87 -2.41
C LEU A 157 -7.86 -11.71 -1.15
N MET A 158 -8.67 -11.17 -0.24
CA MET A 158 -8.95 -11.75 1.07
C MET A 158 -10.48 -11.86 1.30
N PRO A 159 -11.12 -12.96 0.86
CA PRO A 159 -12.58 -13.10 0.83
C PRO A 159 -13.28 -12.70 2.14
N ALA A 160 -12.78 -13.10 3.30
CA ALA A 160 -13.36 -12.72 4.58
C ALA A 160 -13.47 -11.19 4.78
N MET A 161 -12.62 -10.38 4.11
CA MET A 161 -12.59 -8.93 4.26
C MET A 161 -13.65 -8.19 3.45
N TYR A 162 -14.21 -8.79 2.39
CA TYR A 162 -15.22 -8.14 1.56
C TYR A 162 -16.58 -8.85 1.55
N GLU A 163 -16.65 -10.12 2.01
CA GLU A 163 -17.91 -10.82 2.22
C GLU A 163 -18.74 -10.10 3.28
N ASP A 164 -20.06 -10.35 3.30
CA ASP A 164 -21.02 -9.74 4.22
C ASP A 164 -20.92 -8.19 4.29
N GLY A 165 -20.70 -7.54 3.13
CA GLY A 165 -20.58 -6.08 3.04
C GLY A 165 -19.36 -5.51 3.76
N GLY A 166 -18.31 -6.30 3.93
CA GLY A 166 -17.07 -5.89 4.58
C GLY A 166 -17.16 -5.83 6.11
N ALA A 167 -18.11 -6.57 6.71
CA ALA A 167 -18.31 -6.57 8.17
C ALA A 167 -17.02 -6.91 8.93
N GLU A 168 -16.24 -7.87 8.43
CA GLU A 168 -14.99 -8.28 9.06
C GLU A 168 -13.89 -7.23 8.95
N LEU A 169 -13.77 -6.57 7.78
CA LEU A 169 -12.86 -5.45 7.57
C LEU A 169 -13.22 -4.28 8.51
N GLY A 170 -14.51 -3.93 8.59
CA GLY A 170 -15.00 -2.89 9.51
C GLY A 170 -14.74 -3.24 10.97
N ARG A 171 -14.98 -4.49 11.39
CA ARG A 171 -14.69 -4.99 12.75
C ARG A 171 -13.20 -4.85 13.08
N MET A 172 -12.34 -5.25 12.17
CA MET A 172 -10.88 -5.15 12.34
C MET A 172 -10.46 -3.69 12.54
N PHE A 173 -10.86 -2.80 11.62
CA PHE A 173 -10.50 -1.39 11.71
C PHE A 173 -11.09 -0.71 12.95
N ALA A 174 -12.33 -1.01 13.35
CA ALA A 174 -12.91 -0.49 14.58
C ALA A 174 -12.10 -0.88 15.84
N ARG A 175 -11.66 -2.14 15.93
CA ARG A 175 -10.81 -2.63 17.04
C ARG A 175 -9.45 -1.95 17.05
N VAL A 176 -8.79 -1.86 15.90
CA VAL A 176 -7.47 -1.23 15.77
C VAL A 176 -7.55 0.25 16.09
N HIS A 177 -8.54 0.96 15.53
CA HIS A 177 -8.75 2.38 15.76
C HIS A 177 -9.01 2.68 17.25
N ALA A 178 -9.77 1.82 17.94
CA ALA A 178 -10.00 1.93 19.38
C ALA A 178 -8.73 1.64 20.22
N ALA A 179 -7.80 0.83 19.71
CA ALA A 179 -6.54 0.54 20.38
C ALA A 179 -5.52 1.68 20.32
N GLY A 180 -5.69 2.68 19.43
CA GLY A 180 -4.96 3.95 19.48
C GLY A 180 -4.08 4.30 18.27
N PRO A 181 -3.52 3.38 17.47
CA PRO A 181 -2.71 3.76 16.32
C PRO A 181 -3.54 4.48 15.26
N ALA A 182 -2.90 5.32 14.44
CA ALA A 182 -3.50 5.81 13.21
C ALA A 182 -3.67 4.63 12.23
N THR A 183 -4.82 4.58 11.57
CA THR A 183 -5.19 3.47 10.70
C THR A 183 -5.03 3.84 9.23
N SER A 184 -4.50 2.92 8.44
CA SER A 184 -4.26 3.09 7.00
C SER A 184 -4.78 1.89 6.22
N LEU A 185 -5.48 2.13 5.11
CA LEU A 185 -6.01 1.10 4.21
C LEU A 185 -5.50 1.33 2.79
N ASP A 186 -5.06 0.25 2.14
CA ASP A 186 -4.81 0.16 0.71
C ASP A 186 -5.68 -0.94 0.08
N LEU A 187 -5.85 -0.85 -1.22
CA LEU A 187 -6.49 -1.87 -2.03
C LEU A 187 -5.46 -2.55 -2.96
N CYS A 188 -5.95 -3.34 -3.90
CA CYS A 188 -5.20 -3.84 -5.04
C CYS A 188 -6.13 -3.94 -6.24
N ALA A 189 -5.56 -4.18 -7.42
CA ALA A 189 -6.33 -4.37 -8.64
C ALA A 189 -7.40 -5.46 -8.50
N PHE A 190 -8.55 -5.22 -9.11
CA PHE A 190 -9.66 -6.14 -9.15
C PHE A 190 -9.61 -7.03 -10.39
N ASP A 191 -9.90 -8.32 -10.22
CA ASP A 191 -10.31 -9.19 -11.31
C ASP A 191 -11.83 -9.08 -11.48
N PRO A 192 -12.35 -8.47 -12.57
CA PRO A 192 -13.77 -8.23 -12.76
C PRO A 192 -14.62 -9.50 -12.76
N ASP A 193 -14.02 -10.64 -13.12
CA ASP A 193 -14.74 -11.92 -13.22
C ASP A 193 -14.76 -12.68 -11.88
N SER A 194 -13.93 -12.28 -10.93
CA SER A 194 -13.86 -12.87 -9.60
C SER A 194 -15.04 -12.49 -8.70
N ALA A 195 -15.16 -13.17 -7.55
CA ALA A 195 -16.12 -12.80 -6.50
C ALA A 195 -15.81 -11.39 -5.95
N ALA A 196 -14.52 -11.05 -5.77
CA ALA A 196 -14.08 -9.72 -5.34
C ALA A 196 -14.50 -8.64 -6.35
N GLY A 197 -14.32 -8.89 -7.66
CA GLY A 197 -14.73 -7.95 -8.69
C GLY A 197 -16.24 -7.68 -8.74
N LYS A 198 -17.05 -8.62 -8.28
CA LYS A 198 -18.53 -8.52 -8.25
C LYS A 198 -19.09 -8.02 -6.93
N ALA A 199 -18.24 -7.85 -5.91
CA ALA A 199 -18.68 -7.37 -4.61
C ALA A 199 -19.06 -5.88 -4.64
N ASP A 200 -19.94 -5.48 -3.72
CA ASP A 200 -20.29 -4.06 -3.50
C ASP A 200 -19.20 -3.34 -2.71
N TRP A 201 -18.15 -2.92 -3.42
CA TRP A 201 -17.02 -2.24 -2.78
C TRP A 201 -17.37 -0.87 -2.21
N ALA A 202 -18.38 -0.18 -2.76
CA ALA A 202 -18.85 1.07 -2.16
C ALA A 202 -19.44 0.82 -0.76
N GLY A 203 -20.23 -0.26 -0.61
CA GLY A 203 -20.74 -0.73 0.68
C GLY A 203 -19.63 -1.19 1.63
N VAL A 204 -18.67 -1.97 1.13
CA VAL A 204 -17.49 -2.42 1.91
C VAL A 204 -16.70 -1.22 2.46
N LEU A 205 -16.41 -0.21 1.61
CA LEU A 205 -15.71 0.99 2.03
C LEU A 205 -16.53 1.83 3.01
N ALA A 206 -17.84 1.98 2.82
CA ALA A 206 -18.71 2.68 3.75
C ALA A 206 -18.72 2.03 5.15
N THR A 207 -18.50 0.71 5.24
CA THR A 207 -18.36 -0.02 6.50
C THR A 207 -17.01 0.22 7.17
N ALA A 208 -15.92 0.28 6.39
CA ALA A 208 -14.55 0.34 6.93
C ALA A 208 -14.05 1.79 7.16
N LEU A 209 -14.30 2.73 6.22
CA LEU A 209 -13.71 4.06 6.21
C LEU A 209 -14.04 4.95 7.44
N PRO A 210 -15.16 4.78 8.17
CA PRO A 210 -15.36 5.48 9.45
C PRO A 210 -14.26 5.22 10.49
N HIS A 211 -13.51 4.12 10.34
CA HIS A 211 -12.42 3.71 11.23
C HIS A 211 -11.04 3.77 10.56
N VAL A 212 -10.95 4.33 9.35
CA VAL A 212 -9.71 4.48 8.58
C VAL A 212 -9.30 5.93 8.54
N ASP A 213 -8.13 6.25 9.10
CA ASP A 213 -7.59 7.61 9.09
C ASP A 213 -7.02 7.99 7.71
N LEU A 214 -6.26 7.09 7.09
CA LEU A 214 -5.63 7.27 5.77
C LEU A 214 -6.10 6.19 4.82
N PHE A 215 -6.78 6.57 3.74
CA PHE A 215 -7.11 5.68 2.64
C PHE A 215 -6.24 6.00 1.42
N ALA A 216 -5.47 5.02 0.94
CA ALA A 216 -4.42 5.23 -0.07
C ALA A 216 -4.59 4.37 -1.34
N PRO A 217 -5.75 4.42 -2.04
CA PRO A 217 -6.00 3.62 -3.24
C PRO A 217 -5.24 4.14 -4.46
N SER A 218 -5.18 3.33 -5.53
CA SER A 218 -4.86 3.82 -6.86
C SER A 218 -6.08 4.43 -7.54
N ILE A 219 -5.86 5.28 -8.55
CA ILE A 219 -6.96 5.84 -9.34
C ILE A 219 -7.75 4.76 -10.09
N ASP A 220 -7.08 3.70 -10.54
CA ASP A 220 -7.71 2.55 -11.19
C ASP A 220 -8.74 1.89 -10.26
N GLU A 221 -8.37 1.68 -8.98
CA GLU A 221 -9.25 1.12 -7.95
C GLU A 221 -10.41 2.07 -7.62
N VAL A 222 -10.14 3.37 -7.50
CA VAL A 222 -11.18 4.37 -7.22
C VAL A 222 -12.19 4.43 -8.35
N LEU A 223 -11.74 4.47 -9.62
CA LEU A 223 -12.62 4.47 -10.79
C LEU A 223 -13.39 3.15 -10.88
N TYR A 224 -12.75 2.01 -10.58
CA TYR A 224 -13.42 0.71 -10.54
C TYR A 224 -14.64 0.71 -9.62
N ILE A 225 -14.51 1.33 -8.45
CA ILE A 225 -15.54 1.34 -7.41
C ILE A 225 -16.60 2.43 -7.64
N LEU A 226 -16.17 3.65 -8.02
CA LEU A 226 -17.03 4.82 -8.04
C LEU A 226 -17.45 5.27 -9.45
N ASP A 227 -16.71 4.87 -10.49
CA ASP A 227 -16.98 5.26 -11.89
C ASP A 227 -16.54 4.16 -12.87
N ARG A 228 -17.28 3.08 -12.89
CA ARG A 228 -16.96 1.93 -13.74
C ARG A 228 -16.80 2.29 -15.24
N PRO A 229 -17.64 3.17 -15.84
CA PRO A 229 -17.43 3.59 -17.22
C PRO A 229 -16.08 4.25 -17.48
N ALA A 230 -15.60 5.11 -16.59
CA ALA A 230 -14.27 5.71 -16.71
C ALA A 230 -13.14 4.68 -16.52
N HIS A 231 -13.29 3.75 -15.56
CA HIS A 231 -12.38 2.63 -15.41
C HIS A 231 -12.27 1.80 -16.70
N ASP A 232 -13.39 1.43 -17.31
CA ASP A 232 -13.41 0.61 -18.53
C ASP A 232 -12.75 1.34 -19.71
N GLN A 233 -12.91 2.66 -19.82
CA GLN A 233 -12.18 3.50 -20.79
C GLN A 233 -10.68 3.51 -20.54
N LEU A 234 -10.26 3.65 -19.27
CA LEU A 234 -8.84 3.58 -18.88
C LEU A 234 -8.23 2.23 -19.28
N ARG A 235 -8.93 1.13 -19.00
CA ARG A 235 -8.50 -0.24 -19.39
C ARG A 235 -8.52 -0.45 -20.91
N ALA A 236 -9.35 0.27 -21.65
CA ALA A 236 -9.35 0.30 -23.11
C ALA A 236 -8.22 1.17 -23.72
N GLY A 237 -7.37 1.80 -22.90
CA GLY A 237 -6.20 2.56 -23.33
C GLY A 237 -6.44 4.07 -23.49
N VAL A 238 -7.59 4.59 -23.02
CA VAL A 238 -7.77 6.06 -22.93
C VAL A 238 -6.80 6.59 -21.87
N SER A 239 -6.11 7.68 -22.13
CA SER A 239 -5.14 8.25 -21.20
C SER A 239 -5.81 8.72 -19.91
N LEU A 240 -5.11 8.59 -18.78
CA LEU A 240 -5.64 9.05 -17.49
C LEU A 240 -5.97 10.55 -17.53
N ALA A 241 -5.14 11.37 -18.15
CA ALA A 241 -5.34 12.81 -18.27
C ALA A 241 -6.58 13.21 -19.11
N ALA A 242 -7.10 12.30 -19.95
CA ALA A 242 -8.36 12.53 -20.66
C ALA A 242 -9.61 12.18 -19.84
N LEU A 243 -9.45 11.39 -18.76
CA LEU A 243 -10.54 10.90 -17.92
C LEU A 243 -10.61 11.62 -16.56
N VAL A 244 -9.47 12.14 -16.10
CA VAL A 244 -9.30 12.66 -14.74
C VAL A 244 -8.56 13.99 -14.80
N ASP A 245 -9.22 15.02 -14.31
CA ASP A 245 -8.70 16.34 -14.04
C ASP A 245 -8.77 16.62 -12.51
N ARG A 246 -8.38 17.83 -12.09
CA ARG A 246 -8.48 18.24 -10.70
C ARG A 246 -9.91 18.17 -10.17
N VAL A 247 -10.90 18.61 -10.95
CA VAL A 247 -12.31 18.65 -10.51
C VAL A 247 -12.76 17.23 -10.19
N ARG A 248 -12.41 16.28 -11.06
CA ARG A 248 -12.74 14.86 -10.86
C ARG A 248 -12.03 14.26 -9.65
N LEU A 249 -10.76 14.61 -9.41
CA LEU A 249 -10.02 14.17 -8.22
C LEU A 249 -10.66 14.69 -6.92
N VAL A 250 -11.12 15.95 -6.92
CA VAL A 250 -11.87 16.55 -5.81
C VAL A 250 -13.16 15.77 -5.55
N GLU A 251 -13.99 15.54 -6.59
CA GLU A 251 -15.26 14.81 -6.47
C GLU A 251 -15.06 13.40 -5.89
N LEU A 252 -14.13 12.63 -6.46
CA LEU A 252 -13.85 11.28 -6.00
C LEU A 252 -13.34 11.25 -4.55
N SER A 253 -12.48 12.20 -4.19
CA SER A 253 -11.96 12.30 -2.82
C SER A 253 -13.02 12.73 -1.83
N ASP A 254 -13.94 13.64 -2.21
CA ASP A 254 -15.04 14.08 -1.35
C ASP A 254 -16.01 12.95 -1.04
N ILE A 255 -16.27 12.05 -1.99
CA ILE A 255 -17.05 10.84 -1.75
C ILE A 255 -16.38 9.97 -0.68
N LEU A 256 -15.07 9.70 -0.83
CA LEU A 256 -14.30 8.85 0.09
C LEU A 256 -14.14 9.48 1.49
N ILE A 257 -13.93 10.78 1.56
CA ILE A 257 -13.92 11.55 2.81
C ILE A 257 -15.32 11.52 3.44
N GLY A 258 -16.37 11.66 2.64
CA GLY A 258 -17.75 11.56 3.07
C GLY A 258 -18.11 10.19 3.65
N MET A 259 -17.43 9.11 3.23
CA MET A 259 -17.53 7.78 3.83
C MET A 259 -16.78 7.66 5.17
N GLY A 260 -15.94 8.65 5.56
CA GLY A 260 -15.31 8.71 6.89
C GLY A 260 -13.79 8.82 6.93
N ALA A 261 -13.07 8.71 5.82
CA ALA A 261 -11.62 8.86 5.81
C ALA A 261 -11.19 10.28 6.22
N ALA A 262 -10.14 10.40 7.05
CA ALA A 262 -9.57 11.71 7.39
C ALA A 262 -8.66 12.26 6.28
N VAL A 263 -7.94 11.36 5.63
CA VAL A 263 -7.00 11.65 4.54
C VAL A 263 -7.23 10.63 3.41
N VAL A 264 -7.36 11.12 2.19
CA VAL A 264 -7.39 10.30 0.98
C VAL A 264 -6.15 10.61 0.14
N ALA A 265 -5.39 9.59 -0.21
CA ALA A 265 -4.15 9.70 -0.98
C ALA A 265 -4.24 8.83 -2.24
N ILE A 266 -4.68 9.39 -3.37
CA ILE A 266 -4.91 8.66 -4.62
C ILE A 266 -3.59 8.55 -5.39
N LYS A 267 -3.11 7.33 -5.60
CA LYS A 267 -1.94 7.03 -6.42
C LYS A 267 -2.33 7.14 -7.91
N LEU A 268 -1.61 7.97 -8.68
CA LEU A 268 -1.93 8.28 -10.09
C LEU A 268 -0.91 7.69 -11.07
N GLY A 269 -0.25 6.58 -10.68
CA GLY A 269 0.81 5.98 -11.46
C GLY A 269 1.96 6.96 -11.73
N GLN A 270 2.39 7.07 -12.98
CA GLN A 270 3.48 7.98 -13.38
C GLN A 270 3.15 9.48 -13.20
N GLN A 271 1.87 9.83 -13.03
CA GLN A 271 1.47 11.22 -12.80
C GLN A 271 1.77 11.67 -11.36
N GLY A 272 1.89 10.74 -10.41
CA GLY A 272 2.25 11.05 -9.02
C GLY A 272 1.20 10.68 -7.99
N LEU A 273 1.01 11.52 -6.99
CA LEU A 273 0.10 11.32 -5.87
C LEU A 273 -0.77 12.57 -5.67
N TYR A 274 -2.07 12.37 -5.60
CA TYR A 274 -3.02 13.39 -5.15
C TYR A 274 -3.44 13.08 -3.72
N LEU A 275 -3.32 14.06 -2.82
CA LEU A 275 -3.67 13.93 -1.41
C LEU A 275 -4.68 15.01 -1.03
N ARG A 276 -5.78 14.59 -0.41
CA ARG A 276 -6.80 15.48 0.12
C ARG A 276 -7.16 15.12 1.56
N THR A 277 -7.38 16.12 2.40
CA THR A 277 -7.72 15.93 3.79
C THR A 277 -9.13 16.46 4.08
N ALA A 278 -9.80 15.86 5.04
CA ALA A 278 -11.14 16.28 5.45
C ALA A 278 -11.17 17.74 5.93
N ALA A 279 -12.26 18.42 5.62
CA ALA A 279 -12.54 19.76 6.16
C ALA A 279 -13.03 19.70 7.61
N ASP A 280 -13.51 18.55 8.07
CA ASP A 280 -13.87 18.32 9.46
C ASP A 280 -12.63 18.37 10.36
N ARG A 281 -12.53 19.47 11.13
CA ARG A 281 -11.41 19.70 12.04
C ARG A 281 -11.31 18.65 13.14
N ALA A 282 -12.42 18.10 13.62
CA ALA A 282 -12.37 17.08 14.67
C ALA A 282 -11.75 15.78 14.12
N ARG A 283 -12.08 15.41 12.87
CA ARG A 283 -11.56 14.23 12.20
C ARG A 283 -10.06 14.35 11.91
N THR A 284 -9.61 15.50 11.38
CA THR A 284 -8.20 15.76 11.10
C THR A 284 -7.37 15.96 12.36
N GLN A 285 -7.96 16.54 13.43
CA GLN A 285 -7.31 16.64 14.74
C GLN A 285 -7.06 15.26 15.33
N ALA A 286 -8.06 14.38 15.33
CA ALA A 286 -7.92 13.01 15.84
C ALA A 286 -6.82 12.23 15.09
N PHE A 287 -6.75 12.37 13.77
CA PHE A 287 -5.66 11.78 12.97
C PHE A 287 -4.30 12.34 13.37
N ALA A 288 -4.18 13.66 13.46
CA ALA A 288 -2.93 14.33 13.81
C ALA A 288 -2.45 13.95 15.22
N ASP A 289 -3.36 13.89 16.20
CA ASP A 289 -3.04 13.54 17.59
C ASP A 289 -2.43 12.14 17.71
N ARG A 290 -2.95 11.15 16.96
CA ARG A 290 -2.45 9.77 16.94
C ARG A 290 -0.98 9.68 16.48
N LEU A 291 -0.59 10.60 15.59
CA LEU A 291 0.74 10.63 14.98
C LEU A 291 1.65 11.71 15.57
N GLY A 292 1.13 12.56 16.48
CA GLY A 292 1.87 13.70 17.00
C GLY A 292 2.17 14.75 15.93
N LEU A 293 1.25 14.94 14.97
CA LEU A 293 1.36 15.91 13.88
C LEU A 293 0.79 17.26 14.28
N PHE A 294 1.20 18.30 13.57
CA PHE A 294 0.60 19.64 13.73
C PHE A 294 -0.75 19.69 12.99
N ALA A 295 -1.84 19.57 13.72
CA ALA A 295 -3.18 19.35 13.18
C ALA A 295 -3.66 20.43 12.19
N GLU A 296 -3.30 21.71 12.41
CA GLU A 296 -3.68 22.81 11.52
C GLU A 296 -3.08 22.66 10.11
N ALA A 297 -1.91 22.00 10.00
CA ALA A 297 -1.31 21.70 8.71
C ALA A 297 -2.09 20.65 7.91
N TRP A 298 -2.91 19.85 8.59
CA TRP A 298 -3.67 18.74 7.99
C TRP A 298 -5.16 19.02 7.78
N SER A 299 -5.66 20.20 8.14
CA SER A 299 -7.09 20.54 7.98
C SER A 299 -7.36 21.13 6.61
N ALA A 300 -8.33 20.57 5.86
CA ALA A 300 -8.81 21.07 4.56
C ALA A 300 -7.65 21.32 3.56
N ARG A 301 -6.77 20.34 3.38
CA ARG A 301 -5.63 20.44 2.46
C ARG A 301 -5.89 19.69 1.18
N GLU A 302 -5.35 20.25 0.10
CA GLU A 302 -5.29 19.63 -1.22
C GLU A 302 -3.85 19.74 -1.71
N VAL A 303 -3.22 18.60 -2.04
CA VAL A 303 -1.81 18.52 -2.42
C VAL A 303 -1.67 17.60 -3.62
N PHE A 304 -0.83 17.98 -4.55
CA PHE A 304 -0.43 17.14 -5.68
C PHE A 304 1.10 17.04 -5.72
N SER A 305 1.63 15.82 -5.66
CA SER A 305 3.06 15.56 -5.75
C SER A 305 3.35 14.78 -7.04
N PRO A 306 3.95 15.39 -8.06
CA PRO A 306 4.37 14.69 -9.27
C PRO A 306 5.37 13.57 -8.93
N CYS A 307 5.46 12.52 -9.76
CA CYS A 307 6.51 11.53 -9.63
C CYS A 307 7.90 12.16 -9.81
N PHE A 308 8.89 11.61 -9.15
CA PHE A 308 10.29 11.89 -9.48
C PHE A 308 10.74 11.04 -10.67
N GLU A 309 11.68 11.57 -11.46
CA GLU A 309 12.29 10.80 -12.54
C GLU A 309 13.15 9.67 -11.98
N ALA A 310 12.78 8.42 -12.28
CA ALA A 310 13.62 7.28 -11.99
C ALA A 310 14.87 7.28 -12.90
N ARG A 311 16.00 6.77 -12.43
CA ARG A 311 17.20 6.63 -13.26
C ARG A 311 16.95 5.64 -14.41
N GLU A 312 16.23 4.59 -14.11
CA GLU A 312 15.80 3.55 -15.03
C GLU A 312 14.55 2.90 -14.45
N VAL A 313 13.56 2.61 -15.28
CA VAL A 313 12.38 1.86 -14.86
C VAL A 313 12.61 0.39 -15.20
N VAL A 314 12.96 -0.41 -14.19
CA VAL A 314 13.22 -1.85 -14.31
C VAL A 314 11.93 -2.65 -14.12
N ALA A 315 11.17 -2.33 -13.05
CA ALA A 315 9.87 -2.96 -12.78
C ALA A 315 8.96 -2.00 -12.02
N THR A 316 7.64 -2.17 -12.14
CA THR A 316 6.65 -1.32 -11.46
C THR A 316 5.80 -2.09 -10.44
N THR A 317 6.03 -3.41 -10.27
CA THR A 317 5.32 -4.22 -9.28
C THR A 317 5.64 -3.72 -7.88
N GLY A 318 4.62 -3.54 -7.03
CA GLY A 318 4.79 -3.10 -5.65
C GLY A 318 5.17 -1.63 -5.48
N SER A 319 5.26 -0.83 -6.58
CA SER A 319 5.57 0.61 -6.46
C SER A 319 4.49 1.38 -5.69
N GLY A 320 3.23 0.95 -5.78
CA GLY A 320 2.13 1.47 -4.99
C GLY A 320 2.36 1.27 -3.49
N ASP A 321 2.73 0.05 -3.08
CA ASP A 321 3.07 -0.29 -1.69
C ASP A 321 4.24 0.54 -1.17
N CYS A 322 5.26 0.70 -2.00
CA CYS A 322 6.44 1.50 -1.66
C CYS A 322 6.11 3.00 -1.58
N THR A 323 5.20 3.49 -2.42
CA THR A 323 4.67 4.86 -2.33
C THR A 323 3.97 5.07 -0.97
N ILE A 324 3.15 4.12 -0.55
CA ILE A 324 2.50 4.15 0.77
C ILE A 324 3.54 4.07 1.89
N ALA A 325 4.55 3.22 1.77
CA ALA A 325 5.63 3.16 2.76
C ALA A 325 6.35 4.52 2.91
N GLY A 326 6.59 5.22 1.79
CA GLY A 326 7.12 6.58 1.80
C GLY A 326 6.21 7.57 2.51
N LEU A 327 4.90 7.52 2.22
CA LEU A 327 3.88 8.35 2.87
C LEU A 327 3.87 8.12 4.39
N LEU A 328 3.76 6.85 4.82
CA LEU A 328 3.75 6.47 6.23
C LEU A 328 5.05 6.84 6.94
N ALA A 329 6.20 6.65 6.27
CA ALA A 329 7.50 7.04 6.82
C ALA A 329 7.62 8.56 7.01
N GLY A 330 7.04 9.36 6.12
CA GLY A 330 6.92 10.82 6.26
C GLY A 330 6.06 11.20 7.46
N LEU A 331 4.86 10.63 7.56
CA LEU A 331 3.93 10.85 8.68
C LEU A 331 4.59 10.52 10.04
N LEU A 332 5.26 9.38 10.14
CA LEU A 332 5.97 8.98 11.35
C LEU A 332 7.12 9.92 11.76
N ARG A 333 7.59 10.74 10.82
CA ARG A 333 8.63 11.77 11.02
C ARG A 333 8.06 13.17 11.25
N GLY A 334 6.73 13.31 11.33
CA GLY A 334 6.09 14.59 11.59
C GLY A 334 5.88 15.45 10.36
N ALA A 335 5.94 14.89 9.16
CA ALA A 335 5.77 15.60 7.91
C ALA A 335 4.41 16.30 7.79
N ASN A 336 4.38 17.49 7.17
CA ASN A 336 3.15 18.10 6.69
C ASN A 336 2.63 17.39 5.42
N PRO A 337 1.43 17.70 4.90
CA PRO A 337 0.85 17.01 3.75
C PRO A 337 1.73 17.04 2.49
N ALA A 338 2.40 18.16 2.19
CA ALA A 338 3.27 18.29 1.02
C ALA A 338 4.55 17.46 1.18
N GLU A 339 5.18 17.51 2.35
CA GLU A 339 6.36 16.70 2.68
C GLU A 339 6.04 15.21 2.66
N ALA A 340 4.88 14.80 3.19
CA ALA A 340 4.44 13.41 3.20
C ALA A 340 4.16 12.89 1.77
N ALA A 341 3.52 13.68 0.92
CA ALA A 341 3.28 13.37 -0.49
C ALA A 341 4.60 13.31 -1.29
N THR A 342 5.54 14.23 -1.01
CA THR A 342 6.90 14.20 -1.58
C THR A 342 7.66 12.93 -1.20
N ALA A 343 7.62 12.54 0.08
CA ALA A 343 8.21 11.30 0.54
C ALA A 343 7.63 10.07 -0.15
N ALA A 344 6.31 10.04 -0.33
CA ALA A 344 5.60 8.98 -1.02
C ALA A 344 6.09 8.79 -2.46
N THR A 345 6.08 9.87 -3.25
CA THR A 345 6.50 9.81 -4.67
C THR A 345 8.00 9.55 -4.82
N ALA A 346 8.84 9.99 -3.88
CA ALA A 346 10.27 9.70 -3.87
C ALA A 346 10.55 8.21 -3.65
N VAL A 347 9.90 7.59 -2.66
CA VAL A 347 10.08 6.16 -2.38
C VAL A 347 9.50 5.30 -3.51
N GLY A 348 8.36 5.69 -4.08
CA GLY A 348 7.82 5.07 -5.29
C GLY A 348 8.78 5.13 -6.50
N ALA A 349 9.48 6.25 -6.68
CA ALA A 349 10.48 6.39 -7.75
C ALA A 349 11.74 5.55 -7.51
N PHE A 350 12.16 5.36 -6.26
CA PHE A 350 13.24 4.42 -5.95
C PHE A 350 12.83 2.97 -6.22
N SER A 351 11.60 2.58 -5.87
CA SER A 351 11.15 1.20 -5.99
C SER A 351 11.20 0.66 -7.41
N VAL A 352 10.95 1.51 -8.41
CA VAL A 352 10.96 1.11 -9.83
C VAL A 352 12.36 0.96 -10.42
N GLU A 353 13.42 1.34 -9.70
CA GLU A 353 14.83 1.22 -10.13
C GLU A 353 15.41 -0.20 -9.94
N ALA A 354 14.61 -1.20 -9.49
CA ALA A 354 15.02 -2.59 -9.34
C ALA A 354 13.96 -3.58 -9.83
N ALA A 355 14.35 -4.85 -9.96
CA ALA A 355 13.46 -5.92 -10.41
C ALA A 355 12.45 -6.37 -9.34
N ASP A 356 12.81 -6.26 -8.05
CA ASP A 356 11.92 -6.46 -6.92
C ASP A 356 11.51 -5.10 -6.30
N PRO A 357 10.37 -5.03 -5.60
CA PRO A 357 9.81 -3.74 -5.17
C PRO A 357 10.69 -2.96 -4.19
N THR A 358 11.54 -3.63 -3.42
CA THR A 358 12.14 -3.02 -2.22
C THR A 358 13.65 -2.84 -2.27
N SER A 359 14.38 -3.61 -3.09
CA SER A 359 15.85 -3.65 -3.05
C SER A 359 16.51 -2.31 -3.40
N ALA A 360 15.90 -1.49 -4.26
CA ALA A 360 16.40 -0.17 -4.61
C ALA A 360 16.12 0.92 -3.56
N ILE A 361 15.25 0.66 -2.56
CA ILE A 361 14.91 1.64 -1.53
C ILE A 361 16.08 1.79 -0.56
N PRO A 362 16.72 2.99 -0.49
CA PRO A 362 17.81 3.22 0.44
C PRO A 362 17.28 3.65 1.83
N PRO A 363 18.16 3.68 2.87
CA PRO A 363 17.81 4.31 4.14
C PRO A 363 17.36 5.76 3.98
N TRP A 364 16.44 6.19 4.86
CA TRP A 364 15.80 7.51 4.80
C TRP A 364 16.74 8.71 4.56
N PRO A 365 17.93 8.82 5.20
CA PRO A 365 18.83 9.95 4.94
C PRO A 365 19.25 10.08 3.47
N ARG A 366 19.31 8.96 2.73
CA ARG A 366 19.62 8.97 1.29
C ARG A 366 18.43 9.40 0.45
N VAL A 367 17.20 9.05 0.86
CA VAL A 367 15.97 9.54 0.23
C VAL A 367 15.92 11.06 0.36
N ALA A 368 16.05 11.58 1.59
CA ALA A 368 16.06 13.01 1.87
C ALA A 368 17.13 13.75 1.07
N ALA A 369 18.37 13.27 1.08
CA ALA A 369 19.48 13.88 0.35
C ALA A 369 19.24 13.93 -1.17
N ARG A 370 18.60 12.89 -1.77
CA ARG A 370 18.27 12.91 -3.20
C ARG A 370 17.17 13.94 -3.51
N ILE A 371 16.17 14.08 -2.66
CA ILE A 371 15.15 15.13 -2.77
C ILE A 371 15.81 16.53 -2.67
N GLU A 372 16.60 16.76 -1.65
CA GLU A 372 17.29 18.04 -1.39
C GLU A 372 18.29 18.42 -2.49
N SER A 373 18.82 17.46 -3.22
CA SER A 373 19.74 17.71 -4.34
C SER A 373 19.06 18.26 -5.62
N GLY A 374 17.74 18.50 -5.59
CA GLY A 374 16.99 18.96 -6.75
C GLY A 374 16.66 17.81 -7.72
N TRP A 375 16.19 16.68 -7.21
CA TRP A 375 15.78 15.54 -8.02
C TRP A 375 14.64 15.93 -8.98
N PRO A 376 14.80 15.74 -10.33
CA PRO A 376 13.81 16.14 -11.30
C PRO A 376 12.45 15.44 -11.11
N ARG A 377 11.39 16.17 -11.46
CA ARG A 377 10.02 15.65 -11.47
C ARG A 377 9.60 15.27 -12.89
N MET A 378 8.78 14.24 -13.01
CA MET A 378 8.11 13.88 -14.25
C MET A 378 7.13 14.97 -14.68
N PRO A 379 6.95 15.19 -16.00
CA PRO A 379 5.90 16.06 -16.51
C PRO A 379 4.51 15.60 -16.06
N VAL A 380 3.65 16.55 -15.72
CA VAL A 380 2.25 16.30 -15.34
C VAL A 380 1.36 16.57 -16.55
N GLU A 381 0.57 15.56 -16.93
CA GLU A 381 -0.39 15.65 -18.03
C GLU A 381 -1.83 15.94 -17.54
N ILE A 382 -2.12 15.60 -16.27
CA ILE A 382 -3.43 15.85 -15.64
C ILE A 382 -3.62 17.37 -15.53
N ASP A 383 -4.76 17.86 -16.00
CA ASP A 383 -5.12 19.26 -15.81
C ASP A 383 -5.44 19.55 -14.34
N LEU A 384 -4.53 20.29 -13.71
CA LEU A 384 -4.67 20.78 -12.33
C LEU A 384 -5.14 22.23 -12.28
N ALA A 385 -5.41 22.85 -13.43
CA ALA A 385 -5.88 24.22 -13.52
C ALA A 385 -7.33 24.36 -12.98
N GLY A 386 -7.75 25.57 -12.79
CA GLY A 386 -9.04 25.97 -12.26
C GLY A 386 -8.86 27.30 -11.52
N ASP A 387 -9.91 27.80 -10.87
CA ASP A 387 -9.87 29.03 -10.05
C ASP A 387 -9.15 28.78 -8.71
N VAL A 388 -7.93 28.20 -8.77
CA VAL A 388 -7.13 27.88 -7.58
C VAL A 388 -5.75 28.47 -7.66
N ARG A 389 -5.21 28.85 -6.50
CA ARG A 389 -3.79 29.19 -6.36
C ARG A 389 -3.00 27.91 -6.12
N ALA A 390 -1.97 27.69 -6.89
CA ALA A 390 -1.02 26.61 -6.69
C ALA A 390 0.28 27.20 -6.12
N GLU A 391 0.68 26.77 -4.94
CA GLU A 391 1.99 27.06 -4.35
C GLU A 391 2.88 25.84 -4.54
N CYS A 392 4.00 26.02 -5.23
CA CYS A 392 4.98 24.97 -5.46
C CYS A 392 6.09 25.08 -4.42
N ASP A 393 6.35 24.00 -3.70
CA ASP A 393 7.49 23.95 -2.76
C ASP A 393 8.83 23.70 -3.49
N ALA A 394 9.93 23.73 -2.73
CA ALA A 394 11.28 23.52 -3.28
C ALA A 394 11.48 22.11 -3.86
N ALA A 395 10.67 21.14 -3.47
CA ALA A 395 10.70 19.78 -3.98
C ALA A 395 9.77 19.56 -5.18
N GLY A 396 9.04 20.59 -5.64
CA GLY A 396 8.13 20.52 -6.79
C GLY A 396 6.75 19.95 -6.46
N THR A 397 6.37 19.88 -5.19
CA THR A 397 5.02 19.48 -4.75
C THR A 397 4.12 20.70 -4.68
N LEU A 398 2.89 20.57 -5.19
CA LEU A 398 1.91 21.63 -5.30
C LEU A 398 0.92 21.56 -4.12
N THR A 399 0.74 22.67 -3.42
CA THR A 399 -0.39 22.88 -2.51
C THR A 399 -1.43 23.72 -3.26
N LEU A 400 -2.64 23.19 -3.38
CA LEU A 400 -3.74 23.79 -4.12
C LEU A 400 -4.71 24.44 -3.13
N SER A 401 -5.03 25.72 -3.33
CA SER A 401 -5.96 26.45 -2.45
C SER A 401 -7.00 27.18 -3.30
N SER A 402 -8.28 27.01 -2.93
CA SER A 402 -9.42 27.71 -3.53
C SER A 402 -9.51 29.17 -3.07
#